data_287fefc467a3f5c4907fc4c144911922
#
_entry.id   287fefc467a3f5c4907fc4c144911922
#
_cell.length_a   1.000
_cell.length_b   1.000
_cell.length_c   1.000
_cell.angle_alpha   90.00
_cell.angle_beta   90.00
_cell.angle_gamma   90.00
#
_symmetry.space_group_name_H-M   'P 1'
#
loop_
_entity.id
_entity.type
_entity.pdbx_description
1 polymer ?
#
loop_
_entity_poly.entity_id
_entity_poly.type
_entity_poly.pdbx_seq_one_letter_code
_entity_poly.pdbx_strand_id
1 'polypeptide(L)'
;MTAPSVDYPETRRTWLTAQLQGSAAERDAAQRVVMGLYAEPLRRTAQMRFRLATEDALDLVHGFFASRWSRPDYFVQWQASGMRLRHWLWNGLDFYRREDARRNRRTPVASEVPEVADPAAVDPGVEFERNFAIALVQAAMRMAEAECAAAGFAQHWSVFASRAAGLPLPDIAAREGLTVNQAQVRLRAPQRRFVAALSELLVADGVPRNEVPRAIAELIATEPTA
;
A
#
# COMPACT_ATOMS: atom_id res chain seq x y z
N MET A 1 -27.86 4.33 33.64
CA MET A 1 -27.62 4.83 32.30
C MET A 1 -26.31 4.26 31.86
N THR A 2 -26.34 3.14 31.12
CA THR A 2 -25.15 2.44 30.59
C THR A 2 -24.75 3.18 29.32
N ALA A 3 -23.51 3.69 29.26
CA ALA A 3 -22.97 4.31 28.06
C ALA A 3 -22.97 3.27 26.92
N PRO A 4 -23.33 3.66 25.68
CA PRO A 4 -23.25 2.75 24.57
C PRO A 4 -21.78 2.33 24.38
N SER A 5 -21.53 1.02 24.39
CA SER A 5 -20.25 0.45 23.98
C SER A 5 -20.02 0.87 22.52
N VAL A 6 -19.05 1.73 22.29
CA VAL A 6 -18.57 2.02 20.94
C VAL A 6 -17.94 0.72 20.46
N ASP A 7 -18.65 0.04 19.58
CA ASP A 7 -18.16 -1.14 18.88
C ASP A 7 -16.99 -0.68 17.99
N TYR A 8 -15.76 -0.82 18.50
CA TYR A 8 -14.56 -0.50 17.73
C TYR A 8 -14.48 -1.52 16.60
N PRO A 9 -14.49 -1.09 15.34
CA PRO A 9 -14.37 -2.03 14.24
C PRO A 9 -13.12 -2.90 14.45
N GLU A 10 -13.34 -4.20 14.33
CA GLU A 10 -12.30 -5.23 14.38
C GLU A 10 -11.07 -4.79 13.58
N THR A 11 -9.87 -5.11 14.07
CA THR A 11 -8.63 -4.78 13.34
C THR A 11 -8.75 -5.33 11.92
N ARG A 12 -8.34 -4.60 10.89
CA ARG A 12 -8.43 -5.06 9.49
C ARG A 12 -7.66 -6.35 9.21
N ARG A 13 -6.71 -6.74 10.06
CA ARG A 13 -6.13 -8.08 10.04
C ARG A 13 -7.22 -9.13 10.33
N THR A 14 -8.05 -8.89 11.32
CA THR A 14 -9.24 -9.69 11.62
C THR A 14 -10.26 -9.63 10.49
N TRP A 15 -10.46 -8.42 9.90
CA TRP A 15 -11.31 -8.24 8.73
C TRP A 15 -10.81 -9.04 7.51
N LEU A 16 -9.54 -8.88 7.13
CA LEU A 16 -8.98 -9.62 6.00
C LEU A 16 -9.11 -11.14 6.23
N THR A 17 -8.86 -11.59 7.45
CA THR A 17 -9.07 -12.99 7.85
C THR A 17 -10.52 -13.43 7.69
N ALA A 18 -11.44 -12.65 8.23
CA ALA A 18 -12.87 -12.96 8.16
C ALA A 18 -13.34 -13.01 6.70
N GLN A 19 -12.92 -12.03 5.86
CA GLN A 19 -13.23 -12.01 4.44
C GLN A 19 -12.65 -13.21 3.69
N LEU A 20 -11.43 -13.62 4.00
CA LEU A 20 -10.78 -14.77 3.36
C LEU A 20 -11.42 -16.12 3.75
N GLN A 21 -12.05 -16.17 4.93
CA GLN A 21 -12.81 -17.34 5.41
C GLN A 21 -14.30 -17.28 5.06
N GLY A 22 -14.75 -16.16 4.53
CA GLY A 22 -16.15 -15.88 4.21
C GLY A 22 -16.62 -16.44 2.87
N SER A 23 -17.69 -15.86 2.35
CA SER A 23 -18.29 -16.17 1.05
C SER A 23 -17.33 -15.88 -0.13
N ALA A 24 -17.65 -16.35 -1.33
CA ALA A 24 -16.89 -16.04 -2.54
C ALA A 24 -16.79 -14.53 -2.78
N ALA A 25 -17.90 -13.79 -2.58
CA ALA A 25 -17.93 -12.34 -2.76
C ALA A 25 -17.02 -11.60 -1.76
N GLU A 26 -16.94 -12.08 -0.51
CA GLU A 26 -16.04 -11.55 0.50
C GLU A 26 -14.59 -11.82 0.18
N ARG A 27 -14.26 -13.03 -0.28
CA ARG A 27 -12.91 -13.37 -0.76
C ARG A 27 -12.49 -12.51 -1.95
N ASP A 28 -13.38 -12.29 -2.93
CA ASP A 28 -13.12 -11.41 -4.07
C ASP A 28 -12.90 -9.95 -3.63
N ALA A 29 -13.64 -9.47 -2.63
CA ALA A 29 -13.41 -8.16 -2.05
C ALA A 29 -12.05 -8.04 -1.39
N ALA A 30 -11.66 -9.02 -0.58
CA ALA A 30 -10.33 -9.10 0.03
C ALA A 30 -9.22 -9.13 -1.03
N GLN A 31 -9.39 -9.92 -2.08
CA GLN A 31 -8.45 -9.99 -3.20
C GLN A 31 -8.26 -8.64 -3.88
N ARG A 32 -9.34 -7.94 -4.20
CA ARG A 32 -9.25 -6.59 -4.80
C ARG A 32 -8.48 -5.61 -3.91
N VAL A 33 -8.74 -5.63 -2.60
CA VAL A 33 -8.05 -4.75 -1.64
C VAL A 33 -6.56 -5.08 -1.57
N VAL A 34 -6.19 -6.36 -1.43
CA VAL A 34 -4.79 -6.79 -1.35
C VAL A 34 -4.07 -6.47 -2.66
N MET A 35 -4.64 -6.83 -3.81
CA MET A 35 -4.02 -6.52 -5.10
C MET A 35 -3.89 -5.02 -5.32
N GLY A 36 -4.91 -4.23 -4.97
CA GLY A 36 -4.88 -2.78 -5.14
C GLY A 36 -3.79 -2.08 -4.32
N LEU A 37 -3.41 -2.65 -3.16
CA LEU A 37 -2.37 -2.09 -2.28
C LEU A 37 -0.97 -2.62 -2.59
N TYR A 38 -0.85 -3.90 -2.97
CA TYR A 38 0.44 -4.57 -2.99
C TYR A 38 0.96 -4.91 -4.38
N ALA A 39 0.10 -4.99 -5.42
CA ALA A 39 0.55 -5.41 -6.74
C ALA A 39 1.59 -4.44 -7.33
N GLU A 40 1.36 -3.13 -7.25
CA GLU A 40 2.28 -2.13 -7.81
C GLU A 40 3.62 -2.04 -7.04
N PRO A 41 3.65 -1.98 -5.70
CA PRO A 41 4.91 -2.08 -4.95
C PRO A 41 5.71 -3.34 -5.25
N LEU A 42 5.04 -4.49 -5.30
CA LEU A 42 5.68 -5.78 -5.63
C LEU A 42 6.25 -5.77 -7.06
N ARG A 43 5.49 -5.23 -8.03
CA ARG A 43 5.92 -5.13 -9.43
C ARG A 43 7.17 -4.25 -9.56
N ARG A 44 7.15 -3.03 -8.98
CA ARG A 44 8.30 -2.11 -9.04
C ARG A 44 9.55 -2.72 -8.42
N THR A 45 9.39 -3.33 -7.24
CA THR A 45 10.52 -3.97 -6.56
C THR A 45 11.03 -5.17 -7.34
N ALA A 46 10.14 -5.98 -7.95
CA ALA A 46 10.53 -7.09 -8.81
C ALA A 46 11.29 -6.64 -10.05
N GLN A 47 10.83 -5.55 -10.71
CA GLN A 47 11.54 -4.96 -11.85
C GLN A 47 12.99 -4.61 -11.52
N MET A 48 13.18 -3.89 -10.42
CA MET A 48 14.52 -3.43 -10.03
C MET A 48 15.38 -4.59 -9.51
N ARG A 49 14.84 -5.40 -8.62
CA ARG A 49 15.58 -6.50 -7.99
C ARG A 49 15.97 -7.61 -8.96
N PHE A 50 15.06 -7.95 -9.87
CA PHE A 50 15.26 -9.06 -10.80
C PHE A 50 15.58 -8.59 -12.22
N ARG A 51 15.75 -7.26 -12.44
CA ARG A 51 16.01 -6.64 -13.75
C ARG A 51 15.04 -7.07 -14.85
N LEU A 52 13.76 -7.17 -14.48
CA LEU A 52 12.69 -7.58 -15.38
C LEU A 52 12.15 -6.38 -16.19
N ALA A 53 11.70 -6.65 -17.42
CA ALA A 53 10.85 -5.71 -18.15
C ALA A 53 9.52 -5.49 -17.39
N THR A 54 8.83 -4.38 -17.70
CA THR A 54 7.58 -4.03 -17.00
C THR A 54 6.53 -5.12 -17.10
N GLU A 55 6.39 -5.71 -18.31
CA GLU A 55 5.41 -6.77 -18.57
C GLU A 55 5.75 -8.06 -17.85
N ASP A 56 7.02 -8.48 -17.86
CA ASP A 56 7.49 -9.69 -17.16
C ASP A 56 7.29 -9.57 -15.65
N ALA A 57 7.53 -8.38 -15.07
CA ALA A 57 7.30 -8.13 -13.66
C ALA A 57 5.80 -8.13 -13.31
N LEU A 58 4.95 -7.64 -14.22
CA LEU A 58 3.50 -7.68 -14.08
C LEU A 58 2.98 -9.12 -14.11
N ASP A 59 3.43 -9.90 -15.08
CA ASP A 59 3.07 -11.31 -15.24
C ASP A 59 3.53 -12.13 -14.03
N LEU A 60 4.73 -11.87 -13.52
CA LEU A 60 5.25 -12.51 -12.31
C LEU A 60 4.33 -12.24 -11.11
N VAL A 61 3.92 -10.98 -10.90
CA VAL A 61 3.06 -10.59 -9.78
C VAL A 61 1.66 -11.17 -9.94
N HIS A 62 1.08 -11.15 -11.14
CA HIS A 62 -0.24 -11.73 -11.42
C HIS A 62 -0.22 -13.24 -11.23
N GLY A 63 0.79 -13.94 -11.76
CA GLY A 63 0.96 -15.38 -11.59
C GLY A 63 1.16 -15.78 -10.13
N PHE A 64 1.93 -14.98 -9.38
CA PHE A 64 2.08 -15.15 -7.94
C PHE A 64 0.74 -15.05 -7.22
N PHE A 65 -0.02 -13.98 -7.42
CA PHE A 65 -1.32 -13.83 -6.78
C PHE A 65 -2.28 -14.94 -7.16
N ALA A 66 -2.41 -15.27 -8.45
CA ALA A 66 -3.25 -16.38 -8.90
C ALA A 66 -2.89 -17.71 -8.22
N SER A 67 -1.58 -18.00 -8.11
CA SER A 67 -1.08 -19.19 -7.42
C SER A 67 -1.38 -19.19 -5.91
N ARG A 68 -1.34 -18.02 -5.24
CA ARG A 68 -1.55 -17.94 -3.77
C ARG A 68 -3.02 -17.89 -3.40
N TRP A 69 -3.86 -17.24 -4.21
CA TRP A 69 -5.31 -17.25 -4.01
C TRP A 69 -5.95 -18.62 -4.18
N SER A 70 -5.35 -19.49 -5.01
CA SER A 70 -5.80 -20.89 -5.14
C SER A 70 -5.45 -21.79 -3.95
N ARG A 71 -4.64 -21.31 -2.98
CA ARG A 71 -4.21 -22.05 -1.79
C ARG A 71 -4.95 -21.53 -0.55
N PRO A 72 -5.94 -22.26 -0.03
CA PRO A 72 -6.76 -21.78 1.09
C PRO A 72 -5.97 -21.52 2.37
N ASP A 73 -4.87 -22.22 2.57
CA ASP A 73 -4.01 -22.14 3.75
C ASP A 73 -2.95 -21.00 3.69
N TYR A 74 -2.71 -20.37 2.54
CA TYR A 74 -1.65 -19.38 2.38
C TYR A 74 -1.77 -18.18 3.34
N PHE A 75 -2.96 -17.64 3.45
CA PHE A 75 -3.24 -16.51 4.36
C PHE A 75 -3.43 -16.96 5.82
N VAL A 76 -3.83 -18.21 6.06
CA VAL A 76 -3.84 -18.80 7.41
C VAL A 76 -2.40 -18.91 7.95
N GLN A 77 -1.47 -19.35 7.13
CA GLN A 77 -0.05 -19.40 7.46
C GLN A 77 0.53 -18.00 7.71
N TRP A 78 0.13 -17.00 6.92
CA TRP A 78 0.50 -15.62 7.19
C TRP A 78 0.07 -15.17 8.59
N GLN A 79 -1.17 -15.45 8.97
CA GLN A 79 -1.68 -15.08 10.29
C GLN A 79 -0.88 -15.71 11.43
N ALA A 80 -0.54 -16.99 11.29
CA ALA A 80 0.26 -17.72 12.27
C ALA A 80 1.71 -17.22 12.33
N SER A 81 2.23 -16.65 11.25
CA SER A 81 3.62 -16.19 11.16
C SER A 81 3.94 -14.94 11.98
N GLY A 82 2.95 -14.14 12.36
CA GLY A 82 3.15 -12.83 12.99
C GLY A 82 3.77 -11.75 12.08
N MET A 83 4.13 -12.07 10.84
CA MET A 83 4.74 -11.12 9.90
C MET A 83 3.74 -10.07 9.42
N ARG A 84 4.21 -8.88 9.06
CA ARG A 84 3.42 -7.90 8.30
C ARG A 84 3.08 -8.48 6.93
N LEU A 85 1.88 -8.19 6.41
CA LEU A 85 1.40 -8.77 5.16
C LEU A 85 2.33 -8.43 3.99
N ARG A 86 2.86 -7.22 3.93
CA ARG A 86 3.80 -6.81 2.88
C ARG A 86 5.07 -7.67 2.83
N HIS A 87 5.65 -8.02 3.99
CA HIS A 87 6.84 -8.87 4.05
C HIS A 87 6.51 -10.32 3.67
N TRP A 88 5.35 -10.81 4.09
CA TRP A 88 4.86 -12.13 3.71
C TRP A 88 4.68 -12.26 2.20
N LEU A 89 4.06 -11.23 1.58
CA LEU A 89 3.84 -11.21 0.13
C LEU A 89 5.15 -11.10 -0.64
N TRP A 90 6.09 -10.25 -0.19
CA TRP A 90 7.40 -10.14 -0.81
C TRP A 90 8.20 -11.45 -0.76
N ASN A 91 8.29 -12.08 0.40
CA ASN A 91 8.95 -13.37 0.56
C ASN A 91 8.27 -14.46 -0.30
N GLY A 92 6.94 -14.43 -0.35
CA GLY A 92 6.15 -15.32 -1.18
C GLY A 92 6.39 -15.15 -2.67
N LEU A 93 6.56 -13.90 -3.14
CA LEU A 93 6.87 -13.57 -4.54
C LEU A 93 8.28 -14.07 -4.93
N ASP A 94 9.31 -13.82 -4.09
CA ASP A 94 10.66 -14.31 -4.35
C ASP A 94 10.73 -15.84 -4.39
N PHE A 95 10.00 -16.50 -3.49
CA PHE A 95 9.87 -17.96 -3.52
C PHE A 95 9.17 -18.45 -4.79
N TYR A 96 8.06 -17.81 -5.18
CA TYR A 96 7.31 -18.14 -6.40
C TYR A 96 8.19 -18.00 -7.65
N ARG A 97 8.94 -16.91 -7.77
CA ARG A 97 9.91 -16.70 -8.87
C ARG A 97 10.92 -17.84 -8.98
N ARG A 98 11.49 -18.27 -7.84
CA ARG A 98 12.46 -19.37 -7.81
C ARG A 98 11.83 -20.71 -8.23
N GLU A 99 10.59 -20.96 -7.82
CA GLU A 99 9.85 -22.14 -8.26
C GLU A 99 9.54 -22.10 -9.76
N ASP A 100 9.13 -20.95 -10.27
CA ASP A 100 8.82 -20.75 -11.67
C ASP A 100 10.08 -20.92 -12.55
N ALA A 101 11.20 -20.30 -12.18
CA ALA A 101 12.47 -20.48 -12.83
C ALA A 101 12.93 -21.96 -12.85
N ARG A 102 12.69 -22.73 -11.78
CA ARG A 102 12.99 -24.18 -11.75
C ARG A 102 12.09 -24.99 -12.68
N ARG A 103 10.81 -24.61 -12.82
CA ARG A 103 9.87 -25.24 -13.75
C ARG A 103 10.25 -24.95 -15.21
N ASN A 104 10.61 -23.70 -15.49
CA ASN A 104 10.99 -23.25 -16.83
C ASN A 104 12.37 -23.75 -17.28
N ARG A 105 13.32 -24.04 -16.34
CA ARG A 105 14.62 -24.68 -16.64
C ARG A 105 14.48 -26.13 -17.12
N ARG A 106 13.34 -26.77 -16.95
CA ARG A 106 13.02 -28.08 -17.55
C ARG A 106 12.72 -27.97 -19.05
N THR A 107 12.52 -26.74 -19.56
CA THR A 107 12.51 -26.42 -20.99
C THR A 107 13.79 -25.61 -21.27
N PRO A 108 14.75 -26.12 -22.07
CA PRO A 108 16.04 -25.45 -22.22
C PRO A 108 15.89 -24.20 -23.09
N VAL A 109 15.79 -23.02 -22.48
CA VAL A 109 16.07 -21.76 -23.12
C VAL A 109 17.14 -21.06 -22.28
N ALA A 110 18.29 -20.89 -22.90
CA ALA A 110 19.47 -20.28 -22.32
C ALA A 110 19.23 -18.80 -22.01
N SER A 111 19.47 -18.41 -20.77
CA SER A 111 20.25 -17.22 -20.41
C SER A 111 20.49 -17.21 -18.89
N GLU A 112 21.57 -17.79 -18.44
CA GLU A 112 22.13 -17.47 -17.13
C GLU A 112 22.89 -16.15 -17.25
N VAL A 113 22.28 -15.05 -16.84
CA VAL A 113 23.06 -13.86 -16.47
C VAL A 113 23.52 -14.11 -15.02
N PRO A 114 24.84 -14.17 -14.76
CA PRO A 114 25.34 -14.30 -13.40
C PRO A 114 24.85 -13.12 -12.56
N GLU A 115 24.34 -13.40 -11.38
CA GLU A 115 23.95 -12.39 -10.39
C GLU A 115 25.25 -11.77 -9.84
N VAL A 116 25.81 -10.81 -10.57
CA VAL A 116 26.89 -9.95 -10.04
C VAL A 116 26.20 -8.99 -9.07
N ALA A 117 26.40 -9.22 -7.78
CA ALA A 117 25.98 -8.29 -6.75
C ALA A 117 26.67 -6.95 -7.00
N ASP A 118 25.91 -5.94 -7.40
CA ASP A 118 26.38 -4.56 -7.46
C ASP A 118 26.52 -4.04 -6.02
N PRO A 119 27.76 -3.72 -5.56
CA PRO A 119 27.96 -3.22 -4.20
C PRO A 119 27.31 -1.86 -3.94
N ALA A 120 26.81 -1.17 -4.97
CA ALA A 120 26.02 0.06 -4.86
C ALA A 120 24.50 -0.19 -4.88
N ALA A 121 24.06 -1.45 -4.98
CA ALA A 121 22.64 -1.77 -4.98
C ALA A 121 22.04 -1.51 -3.59
N VAL A 122 21.01 -0.66 -3.56
CA VAL A 122 20.20 -0.43 -2.37
C VAL A 122 19.64 -1.77 -1.88
N ASP A 123 19.64 -1.97 -0.54
CA ASP A 123 19.06 -3.17 0.07
C ASP A 123 17.62 -3.38 -0.48
N PRO A 124 17.34 -4.54 -1.09
CA PRO A 124 16.02 -4.82 -1.66
C PRO A 124 14.87 -4.66 -0.67
N GLY A 125 15.15 -4.85 0.62
CA GLY A 125 14.19 -4.61 1.69
C GLY A 125 13.86 -3.12 1.82
N VAL A 126 14.86 -2.25 1.81
CA VAL A 126 14.68 -0.79 1.91
C VAL A 126 13.91 -0.25 0.71
N GLU A 127 14.21 -0.77 -0.49
CA GLU A 127 13.53 -0.34 -1.70
C GLU A 127 12.06 -0.79 -1.74
N PHE A 128 11.78 -2.00 -1.31
CA PHE A 128 10.41 -2.48 -1.17
C PHE A 128 9.61 -1.63 -0.17
N GLU A 129 10.19 -1.33 0.99
CA GLU A 129 9.56 -0.46 1.99
C GLU A 129 9.25 0.93 1.41
N ARG A 130 10.17 1.51 0.64
CA ARG A 130 9.96 2.81 -0.04
C ARG A 130 8.82 2.75 -1.06
N ASN A 131 8.83 1.76 -1.94
CA ASN A 131 7.78 1.58 -2.96
C ASN A 131 6.41 1.33 -2.32
N PHE A 132 6.38 0.57 -1.23
CA PHE A 132 5.18 0.33 -0.45
C PHE A 132 4.67 1.61 0.22
N ALA A 133 5.56 2.39 0.83
CA ALA A 133 5.22 3.68 1.45
C ALA A 133 4.57 4.63 0.44
N ILE A 134 5.16 4.77 -0.75
CA ILE A 134 4.61 5.60 -1.84
C ILE A 134 3.20 5.11 -2.23
N ALA A 135 3.02 3.80 -2.44
CA ALA A 135 1.73 3.25 -2.82
C ALA A 135 0.66 3.44 -1.72
N LEU A 136 1.06 3.32 -0.45
CA LEU A 136 0.18 3.53 0.69
C LEU A 136 -0.32 4.98 0.76
N VAL A 137 0.60 5.94 0.62
CA VAL A 137 0.27 7.38 0.58
C VAL A 137 -0.66 7.69 -0.60
N GLN A 138 -0.36 7.18 -1.79
CA GLN A 138 -1.21 7.36 -2.97
C GLN A 138 -2.61 6.76 -2.78
N ALA A 139 -2.71 5.59 -2.15
CA ALA A 139 -3.99 4.97 -1.83
C ALA A 139 -4.79 5.81 -0.82
N ALA A 140 -4.14 6.31 0.24
CA ALA A 140 -4.76 7.19 1.23
C ALA A 140 -5.24 8.51 0.61
N MET A 141 -4.46 9.08 -0.32
CA MET A 141 -4.85 10.28 -1.08
C MET A 141 -6.13 10.04 -1.88
N ARG A 142 -6.21 8.94 -2.65
CA ARG A 142 -7.42 8.60 -3.42
C ARG A 142 -8.65 8.38 -2.53
N MET A 143 -8.47 7.71 -1.39
CA MET A 143 -9.57 7.50 -0.43
C MET A 143 -10.07 8.83 0.14
N ALA A 144 -9.16 9.69 0.59
CA ALA A 144 -9.51 11.00 1.15
C ALA A 144 -10.15 11.93 0.12
N GLU A 145 -9.71 11.88 -1.14
CA GLU A 145 -10.33 12.60 -2.26
C GLU A 145 -11.78 12.17 -2.47
N ALA A 146 -12.01 10.87 -2.57
CA ALA A 146 -13.36 10.32 -2.74
C ALA A 146 -14.30 10.70 -1.59
N GLU A 147 -13.81 10.64 -0.35
CA GLU A 147 -14.57 11.06 0.82
C GLU A 147 -14.84 12.58 0.84
N CYS A 148 -13.87 13.39 0.42
CA CYS A 148 -14.07 14.84 0.29
C CYS A 148 -15.10 15.15 -0.79
N ALA A 149 -15.06 14.47 -1.93
CA ALA A 149 -16.02 14.63 -3.01
C ALA A 149 -17.44 14.25 -2.55
N ALA A 150 -17.59 13.11 -1.90
CA ALA A 150 -18.88 12.63 -1.37
C ALA A 150 -19.48 13.58 -0.31
N ALA A 151 -18.62 14.25 0.47
CA ALA A 151 -19.04 15.20 1.52
C ALA A 151 -19.19 16.65 1.02
N GLY A 152 -19.03 16.94 -0.28
CA GLY A 152 -19.13 18.30 -0.84
C GLY A 152 -17.92 19.19 -0.55
N PHE A 153 -16.76 18.60 -0.20
CA PHE A 153 -15.52 19.34 0.12
C PHE A 153 -14.51 19.35 -1.05
N ALA A 154 -14.99 19.40 -2.30
CA ALA A 154 -14.10 19.38 -3.48
C ALA A 154 -13.06 20.52 -3.46
N GLN A 155 -13.47 21.77 -3.12
CA GLN A 155 -12.54 22.89 -3.00
C GLN A 155 -11.55 22.71 -1.84
N HIS A 156 -11.96 22.10 -0.72
CA HIS A 156 -11.06 21.79 0.38
C HIS A 156 -9.99 20.79 -0.07
N TRP A 157 -10.41 19.79 -0.87
CA TRP A 157 -9.48 18.84 -1.47
C TRP A 157 -8.48 19.50 -2.42
N SER A 158 -8.93 20.41 -3.31
CA SER A 158 -8.06 21.16 -4.21
C SER A 158 -6.95 21.92 -3.45
N VAL A 159 -7.32 22.60 -2.35
CA VAL A 159 -6.37 23.29 -1.48
C VAL A 159 -5.36 22.32 -0.85
N PHE A 160 -5.84 21.19 -0.36
CA PHE A 160 -4.97 20.18 0.27
C PHE A 160 -4.04 19.51 -0.73
N ALA A 161 -4.53 19.08 -1.89
CA ALA A 161 -3.74 18.46 -2.94
C ALA A 161 -2.63 19.38 -3.45
N SER A 162 -2.95 20.67 -3.63
CA SER A 162 -1.98 21.70 -4.02
C SER A 162 -0.90 21.91 -2.96
N ARG A 163 -1.28 21.88 -1.68
CA ARG A 163 -0.33 22.00 -0.58
C ARG A 163 0.56 20.77 -0.48
N ALA A 164 0.01 19.57 -0.66
CA ALA A 164 0.75 18.32 -0.71
C ALA A 164 1.74 18.28 -1.90
N ALA A 165 1.42 18.93 -3.01
CA ALA A 165 2.31 19.12 -4.15
C ALA A 165 3.40 20.20 -3.92
N GLY A 166 3.50 20.76 -2.71
CA GLY A 166 4.55 21.71 -2.33
C GLY A 166 4.23 23.19 -2.58
N LEU A 167 3.04 23.54 -3.11
CA LEU A 167 2.72 24.94 -3.37
C LEU A 167 2.61 25.74 -2.05
N PRO A 168 3.12 26.99 -2.03
CA PRO A 168 2.95 27.89 -0.89
C PRO A 168 1.48 28.26 -0.67
N LEU A 169 1.06 28.38 0.59
CA LEU A 169 -0.34 28.65 0.93
C LEU A 169 -0.87 29.99 0.36
N PRO A 170 -0.08 31.09 0.29
CA PRO A 170 -0.52 32.33 -0.37
C PRO A 170 -0.88 32.12 -1.85
N ASP A 171 -0.09 31.35 -2.60
CA ASP A 171 -0.30 31.08 -4.02
C ASP A 171 -1.56 30.24 -4.25
N ILE A 172 -1.76 29.24 -3.36
CA ILE A 172 -2.98 28.41 -3.36
C ILE A 172 -4.20 29.31 -3.09
N ALA A 173 -4.13 30.18 -2.08
CA ALA A 173 -5.22 31.09 -1.72
C ALA A 173 -5.58 32.01 -2.90
N ALA A 174 -4.59 32.59 -3.55
CA ALA A 174 -4.80 33.47 -4.73
C ALA A 174 -5.48 32.68 -5.88
N ARG A 175 -4.99 31.48 -6.18
CA ARG A 175 -5.55 30.63 -7.25
C ARG A 175 -6.98 30.19 -6.98
N GLU A 176 -7.32 29.90 -5.74
CA GLU A 176 -8.64 29.40 -5.33
C GLU A 176 -9.64 30.54 -5.00
N GLY A 177 -9.23 31.82 -5.13
CA GLY A 177 -10.06 32.97 -4.79
C GLY A 177 -10.34 33.09 -3.28
N LEU A 178 -9.38 32.73 -2.44
CA LEU A 178 -9.50 32.67 -0.98
C LEU A 178 -8.54 33.66 -0.31
N THR A 179 -8.83 34.00 0.93
CA THR A 179 -7.81 34.54 1.83
C THR A 179 -6.91 33.40 2.34
N VAL A 180 -5.67 33.72 2.74
CA VAL A 180 -4.74 32.73 3.31
C VAL A 180 -5.36 32.02 4.53
N ASN A 181 -6.08 32.77 5.37
CA ASN A 181 -6.76 32.18 6.53
C ASN A 181 -7.87 31.19 6.13
N GLN A 182 -8.65 31.52 5.09
CA GLN A 182 -9.66 30.61 4.56
C GLN A 182 -9.03 29.34 3.97
N ALA A 183 -7.93 29.48 3.23
CA ALA A 183 -7.18 28.34 2.71
C ALA A 183 -6.66 27.45 3.85
N GLN A 184 -6.09 28.04 4.91
CA GLN A 184 -5.62 27.33 6.11
C GLN A 184 -6.74 26.54 6.80
N VAL A 185 -7.94 27.12 6.92
CA VAL A 185 -9.09 26.43 7.51
C VAL A 185 -9.53 25.25 6.64
N ARG A 186 -9.52 25.42 5.32
CA ARG A 186 -9.93 24.36 4.37
C ARG A 186 -9.01 23.15 4.35
N LEU A 187 -7.76 23.26 4.75
CA LEU A 187 -6.83 22.12 4.88
C LEU A 187 -7.29 21.10 5.93
N ARG A 188 -7.99 21.51 6.99
CA ARG A 188 -8.25 20.67 8.16
C ARG A 188 -9.09 19.43 7.86
N ALA A 189 -10.11 19.57 7.03
CA ALA A 189 -11.03 18.46 6.75
C ALA A 189 -10.36 17.37 5.87
N PRO A 190 -9.72 17.69 4.72
CA PRO A 190 -8.98 16.71 3.92
C PRO A 190 -7.82 16.08 4.69
N GLN A 191 -7.07 16.87 5.47
CA GLN A 191 -5.96 16.35 6.27
C GLN A 191 -6.43 15.27 7.27
N ARG A 192 -7.55 15.48 7.96
CA ARG A 192 -8.12 14.48 8.87
C ARG A 192 -8.52 13.20 8.13
N ARG A 193 -9.15 13.33 6.95
CA ARG A 193 -9.55 12.18 6.11
C ARG A 193 -8.33 11.41 5.60
N PHE A 194 -7.32 12.13 5.14
CA PHE A 194 -6.06 11.52 4.71
C PHE A 194 -5.39 10.73 5.83
N VAL A 195 -5.25 11.31 7.03
CA VAL A 195 -4.67 10.62 8.19
C VAL A 195 -5.52 9.42 8.61
N ALA A 196 -6.85 9.53 8.56
CA ALA A 196 -7.75 8.42 8.85
C ALA A 196 -7.57 7.27 7.83
N ALA A 197 -7.58 7.59 6.53
CA ALA A 197 -7.36 6.61 5.47
C ALA A 197 -5.98 5.92 5.59
N LEU A 198 -4.92 6.70 5.83
CA LEU A 198 -3.57 6.18 6.02
C LEU A 198 -3.50 5.26 7.25
N SER A 199 -4.15 5.66 8.34
CA SER A 199 -4.24 4.83 9.56
C SER A 199 -4.93 3.50 9.30
N GLU A 200 -6.02 3.51 8.54
CA GLU A 200 -6.73 2.30 8.17
C GLU A 200 -5.88 1.37 7.30
N LEU A 201 -5.14 1.91 6.35
CA LEU A 201 -4.25 1.14 5.49
C LEU A 201 -3.09 0.51 6.26
N LEU A 202 -2.48 1.25 7.20
CA LEU A 202 -1.43 0.73 8.07
C LEU A 202 -1.92 -0.40 8.98
N VAL A 203 -3.12 -0.25 9.55
CA VAL A 203 -3.75 -1.33 10.34
C VAL A 203 -4.04 -2.55 9.47
N ALA A 204 -4.45 -2.34 8.21
CA ALA A 204 -4.65 -3.43 7.25
C ALA A 204 -3.36 -4.20 6.94
N ASP A 205 -2.22 -3.52 6.90
CA ASP A 205 -0.89 -4.13 6.74
C ASP A 205 -0.41 -4.87 8.01
N GLY A 206 -1.09 -4.73 9.14
CA GLY A 206 -0.76 -5.39 10.40
C GLY A 206 -0.03 -4.52 11.40
N VAL A 207 -0.01 -3.19 11.21
CA VAL A 207 0.52 -2.27 12.21
C VAL A 207 -0.45 -2.19 13.40
N PRO A 208 -0.02 -2.44 14.65
CA PRO A 208 -0.87 -2.28 15.83
C PRO A 208 -1.40 -0.84 15.94
N ARG A 209 -2.66 -0.67 16.34
CA ARG A 209 -3.29 0.66 16.41
C ARG A 209 -2.52 1.68 17.25
N ASN A 210 -1.92 1.24 18.34
CA ASN A 210 -1.09 2.09 19.21
C ASN A 210 0.23 2.52 18.57
N GLU A 211 0.71 1.84 17.53
CA GLU A 211 1.93 2.16 16.78
C GLU A 211 1.67 2.98 15.53
N VAL A 212 0.41 3.10 15.09
CA VAL A 212 0.05 3.83 13.86
C VAL A 212 0.55 5.28 13.84
N PRO A 213 0.44 6.09 14.92
CA PRO A 213 0.97 7.45 14.91
C PRO A 213 2.48 7.50 14.65
N ARG A 214 3.24 6.56 15.21
CA ARG A 214 4.68 6.44 14.98
C ARG A 214 4.97 6.01 13.53
N ALA A 215 4.24 5.02 13.01
CA ALA A 215 4.41 4.56 11.63
C ALA A 215 4.11 5.67 10.61
N ILE A 216 3.10 6.51 10.84
CA ILE A 216 2.80 7.68 10.01
C ILE A 216 3.96 8.69 10.06
N ALA A 217 4.49 8.98 11.25
CA ALA A 217 5.63 9.89 11.39
C ALA A 217 6.87 9.39 10.65
N GLU A 218 7.17 8.10 10.73
CA GLU A 218 8.26 7.45 10.00
C GLU A 218 8.06 7.54 8.48
N LEU A 219 6.85 7.30 7.96
CA LEU A 219 6.52 7.44 6.54
C LEU A 219 6.74 8.86 6.03
N ILE A 220 6.33 9.87 6.79
CA ILE A 220 6.48 11.29 6.41
C ILE A 220 7.96 11.71 6.47
N ALA A 221 8.74 11.19 7.42
CA ALA A 221 10.16 11.50 7.55
C ALA A 221 11.02 10.85 6.46
N THR A 222 10.54 9.78 5.82
CA THR A 222 11.26 9.02 4.79
C THR A 222 11.14 9.66 3.39
N GLU A 223 10.24 10.65 3.20
CA GLU A 223 10.18 11.39 1.95
C GLU A 223 11.43 12.29 1.84
N PRO A 224 12.25 12.14 0.78
CA PRO A 224 13.33 13.07 0.53
C PRO A 224 12.68 14.43 0.22
N THR A 225 13.04 15.43 1.02
CA THR A 225 12.78 16.85 0.69
C THR A 225 13.33 17.10 -0.72
N ALA A 226 12.45 17.30 -1.70
CA ALA A 226 12.81 17.64 -3.08
C ALA A 226 13.41 19.03 -3.15
#